data_2d8acd775feb1919355e9b29b3a0147f
#
_entry.id   2d8acd775feb1919355e9b29b3a0147f
#
_cell.length_a   1.000
_cell.length_b   1.000
_cell.length_c   1.000
_cell.angle_alpha   90.00
_cell.angle_beta   90.00
_cell.angle_gamma   90.00
#
_symmetry.space_group_name_H-M   'P 1'
#
loop_
_entity.id
_entity.type
_entity.pdbx_description
1 polymer ?
#
loop_
_entity_poly.entity_id
_entity_poly.type
_entity_poly.pdbx_seq_one_letter_code
_entity_poly.pdbx_strand_id
1 'polypeptide(L)'
;MQNLYFRLVLILLVITSCSSIKEAKFDDYIFETKSEKQSYLNAYDKALKLWDIPYTEENVKTSFGTAHVIIAGPKNGKSLVLLHGMDATSTMWYPNIKALAKNHRIYAIDFLMEPGKSTLTAKPLSSKEIVIWYNEIFSFYKLKQFDIIGASKGGWITVLLASQEKNSIDKIVLLSPAQTFKFIDKVRKTSSALLLKLFPSEKKFNKTLETFSTHPQNINSNYKRQFYLANKYAKSNSSMLKMRPFSDEELQSIVNPVLVLIGDHDVINSEESLTRAQKFLTNCKTQTIKDAGHFLSIDQAKITNDAVINFLE
;
A
#
# COMPACT_ATOMS: atom_id res chain seq x y z
N MET A 1 26.90 45.44 -52.69
CA MET A 1 27.37 44.26 -51.92
C MET A 1 27.40 44.49 -50.38
N GLN A 2 27.64 45.71 -49.90
CA GLN A 2 27.69 45.99 -48.47
C GLN A 2 26.34 45.80 -47.71
N ASN A 3 25.20 46.06 -48.35
CA ASN A 3 23.88 45.96 -47.72
C ASN A 3 23.36 44.52 -47.52
N LEU A 4 23.98 43.54 -48.17
CA LEU A 4 23.58 42.14 -48.07
C LEU A 4 24.22 41.47 -46.83
N TYR A 5 25.45 41.85 -46.50
CA TYR A 5 26.17 41.37 -45.34
C TYR A 5 25.58 41.89 -44.03
N PHE A 6 25.06 43.12 -44.01
CA PHE A 6 24.46 43.71 -42.81
C PHE A 6 23.11 43.05 -42.44
N ARG A 7 22.37 42.58 -43.45
CA ARG A 7 21.11 41.85 -43.22
C ARG A 7 21.33 40.39 -42.77
N LEU A 8 22.43 39.76 -43.23
CA LEU A 8 22.78 38.40 -42.79
C LEU A 8 23.31 38.36 -41.34
N VAL A 9 24.03 39.39 -40.88
CA VAL A 9 24.52 39.48 -39.51
C VAL A 9 23.39 39.76 -38.54
N LEU A 10 22.34 40.49 -38.94
CA LEU A 10 21.17 40.74 -38.07
C LEU A 10 20.28 39.50 -37.90
N ILE A 11 20.27 38.59 -38.86
CA ILE A 11 19.50 37.34 -38.77
C ILE A 11 20.22 36.32 -37.91
N LEU A 12 21.56 36.35 -37.80
CA LEU A 12 22.32 35.45 -36.93
C LEU A 12 22.27 35.83 -35.45
N LEU A 13 21.92 37.08 -35.10
CA LEU A 13 21.87 37.55 -33.71
C LEU A 13 20.52 37.29 -33.02
N VAL A 14 19.51 36.82 -33.76
CA VAL A 14 18.18 36.51 -33.19
C VAL A 14 18.04 35.04 -32.75
N ILE A 15 19.00 34.16 -33.09
CA ILE A 15 18.90 32.72 -32.80
C ILE A 15 19.57 32.31 -31.47
N THR A 16 20.19 33.22 -30.73
CA THR A 16 20.94 32.86 -29.50
C THR A 16 20.29 33.31 -28.18
N SER A 17 18.98 33.49 -28.16
CA SER A 17 18.28 33.76 -26.91
C SER A 17 17.15 32.74 -26.63
N CYS A 18 17.44 31.45 -26.84
CA CYS A 18 16.78 30.40 -26.10
C CYS A 18 17.64 30.13 -24.85
N SER A 19 17.50 30.95 -23.84
CA SER A 19 17.87 30.52 -22.48
C SER A 19 17.01 29.31 -22.17
N SER A 20 17.58 28.11 -22.28
CA SER A 20 17.02 26.92 -21.74
C SER A 20 16.89 27.16 -20.22
N ILE A 21 15.72 27.58 -19.77
CA ILE A 21 15.33 27.42 -18.39
C ILE A 21 15.54 25.94 -18.13
N LYS A 22 16.62 25.57 -17.45
CA LYS A 22 16.81 24.21 -16.96
C LYS A 22 15.61 23.97 -16.05
N GLU A 23 14.58 23.29 -16.58
CA GLU A 23 13.52 22.79 -15.72
C GLU A 23 14.19 22.03 -14.58
N ALA A 24 13.84 22.40 -13.36
CA ALA A 24 14.32 21.71 -12.18
C ALA A 24 14.04 20.21 -12.39
N LYS A 25 15.10 19.38 -12.31
CA LYS A 25 15.00 17.94 -12.52
C LYS A 25 13.89 17.43 -11.60
N PHE A 26 12.89 16.78 -12.18
CA PHE A 26 11.84 16.13 -11.39
C PHE A 26 12.49 14.99 -10.61
N ASP A 27 12.51 15.12 -9.31
CA ASP A 27 13.07 14.12 -8.40
C ASP A 27 11.94 13.53 -7.56
N ASP A 28 11.51 12.33 -7.93
CA ASP A 28 10.47 11.58 -7.24
C ASP A 28 10.90 10.12 -7.14
N TYR A 29 10.78 9.56 -5.97
CA TYR A 29 11.19 8.18 -5.74
C TYR A 29 10.34 7.17 -6.52
N ILE A 30 9.06 7.46 -6.72
CA ILE A 30 8.09 6.54 -7.32
C ILE A 30 7.94 6.76 -8.83
N PHE A 31 7.80 8.00 -9.29
CA PHE A 31 7.47 8.33 -10.67
C PHE A 31 8.65 8.91 -11.43
N GLU A 32 8.73 8.66 -12.73
CA GLU A 32 9.80 9.20 -13.57
C GLU A 32 9.50 10.63 -14.02
N THR A 33 8.23 10.94 -14.27
CA THR A 33 7.81 12.25 -14.81
C THR A 33 6.66 12.86 -13.98
N LYS A 34 6.58 14.19 -14.01
CA LYS A 34 5.46 14.95 -13.41
C LYS A 34 4.12 14.54 -14.02
N SER A 35 4.08 14.28 -15.34
CA SER A 35 2.85 13.90 -16.05
C SER A 35 2.33 12.54 -15.58
N GLU A 36 3.21 11.56 -15.40
CA GLU A 36 2.84 10.24 -14.87
C GLU A 36 2.30 10.34 -13.45
N LYS A 37 3.00 11.07 -12.58
CA LYS A 37 2.56 11.35 -11.22
C LYS A 37 1.18 12.00 -11.20
N GLN A 38 0.97 13.05 -12.02
CA GLN A 38 -0.31 13.74 -12.10
C GLN A 38 -1.43 12.82 -12.59
N SER A 39 -1.16 12.01 -13.63
CA SER A 39 -2.11 11.03 -14.15
C SER A 39 -2.53 10.01 -13.09
N TYR A 40 -1.55 9.55 -12.30
CA TYR A 40 -1.79 8.65 -11.18
C TYR A 40 -2.61 9.32 -10.07
N LEU A 41 -2.24 10.53 -9.64
CA LEU A 41 -2.94 11.26 -8.58
C LEU A 41 -4.39 11.57 -8.95
N ASN A 42 -4.66 11.91 -10.22
CA ASN A 42 -6.02 12.09 -10.71
C ASN A 42 -6.87 10.79 -10.59
N ALA A 43 -6.25 9.64 -10.81
CA ALA A 43 -6.92 8.34 -10.62
C ALA A 43 -7.07 7.99 -9.14
N TYR A 44 -6.09 8.32 -8.31
CA TYR A 44 -6.16 8.21 -6.86
C TYR A 44 -7.36 8.97 -6.29
N ASP A 45 -7.52 10.24 -6.66
CA ASP A 45 -8.62 11.07 -6.17
C ASP A 45 -10.00 10.55 -6.61
N LYS A 46 -10.08 9.94 -7.81
CA LYS A 46 -11.31 9.27 -8.25
C LYS A 46 -11.59 7.99 -7.45
N ALA A 47 -10.55 7.22 -7.15
CA ALA A 47 -10.70 6.01 -6.35
C ALA A 47 -11.04 6.34 -4.88
N LEU A 48 -10.45 7.40 -4.32
CA LEU A 48 -10.76 7.82 -2.95
C LEU A 48 -12.22 8.24 -2.77
N LYS A 49 -12.86 8.77 -3.79
CA LYS A 49 -14.32 9.08 -3.77
C LYS A 49 -15.20 7.84 -3.60
N LEU A 50 -14.67 6.63 -3.73
CA LEU A 50 -15.38 5.39 -3.39
C LEU A 50 -15.57 5.20 -1.87
N TRP A 51 -14.85 5.97 -1.06
CA TRP A 51 -15.11 6.08 0.37
C TRP A 51 -16.38 6.91 0.57
N ASP A 52 -17.52 6.24 0.55
CA ASP A 52 -18.86 6.82 0.72
C ASP A 52 -19.12 7.13 2.21
N ILE A 53 -18.19 7.84 2.84
CA ILE A 53 -18.24 8.34 4.21
C ILE A 53 -17.43 9.64 4.32
N PRO A 54 -17.70 10.52 5.29
CA PRO A 54 -16.85 11.67 5.56
C PRO A 54 -15.42 11.26 5.97
N TYR A 55 -14.42 11.91 5.37
CA TYR A 55 -13.00 11.74 5.72
C TYR A 55 -12.26 13.06 5.60
N THR A 56 -11.05 13.11 6.17
CA THR A 56 -10.07 14.17 5.98
C THR A 56 -8.76 13.57 5.52
N GLU A 57 -8.02 14.31 4.70
CA GLU A 57 -6.66 13.95 4.28
C GLU A 57 -5.68 14.88 5.02
N GLU A 58 -4.66 14.30 5.65
CA GLU A 58 -3.64 15.03 6.38
C GLU A 58 -2.24 14.63 5.92
N ASN A 59 -1.30 15.60 6.01
CA ASN A 59 0.10 15.37 5.69
C ASN A 59 0.94 15.54 6.96
N VAL A 60 1.60 14.47 7.39
CA VAL A 60 2.46 14.43 8.57
C VAL A 60 3.92 14.49 8.13
N LYS A 61 4.65 15.51 8.58
CA LYS A 61 6.09 15.60 8.36
C LYS A 61 6.81 14.57 9.23
N THR A 62 7.74 13.85 8.62
CA THR A 62 8.56 12.83 9.27
C THR A 62 10.03 13.01 8.90
N SER A 63 10.94 12.32 9.59
CA SER A 63 12.38 12.33 9.29
C SER A 63 12.72 11.81 7.89
N PHE A 64 11.81 11.03 7.25
CA PHE A 64 12.06 10.38 5.97
C PHE A 64 11.25 10.96 4.82
N GLY A 65 10.39 11.92 5.09
CA GLY A 65 9.51 12.53 4.11
C GLY A 65 8.17 12.93 4.69
N THR A 66 7.13 12.97 3.86
CA THR A 66 5.79 13.34 4.29
C THR A 66 4.88 12.13 4.20
N ALA A 67 4.25 11.76 5.29
CA ALA A 67 3.22 10.73 5.32
C ALA A 67 1.85 11.34 4.99
N HIS A 68 1.16 10.77 4.02
CA HIS A 68 -0.23 11.07 3.75
C HIS A 68 -1.12 10.09 4.52
N VAL A 69 -2.05 10.62 5.30
CA VAL A 69 -2.95 9.87 6.17
C VAL A 69 -4.39 10.28 5.90
N ILE A 70 -5.26 9.30 5.65
CA ILE A 70 -6.70 9.53 5.51
C ILE A 70 -7.36 9.15 6.83
N ILE A 71 -8.11 10.09 7.38
CA ILE A 71 -8.75 9.95 8.68
C ILE A 71 -10.28 9.91 8.49
N ALA A 72 -10.94 8.89 9.04
CA ALA A 72 -12.38 8.72 8.97
C ALA A 72 -12.96 8.19 10.29
N GLY A 73 -14.28 8.15 10.39
CA GLY A 73 -15.00 7.62 11.56
C GLY A 73 -15.07 8.59 12.74
N PRO A 74 -15.75 8.18 13.82
CA PRO A 74 -16.05 9.02 14.97
C PRO A 74 -14.77 9.41 15.72
N LYS A 75 -14.70 10.67 16.19
CA LYS A 75 -13.53 11.19 16.93
C LYS A 75 -13.22 10.39 18.19
N ASN A 76 -14.24 9.85 18.83
CA ASN A 76 -14.14 9.07 20.07
C ASN A 76 -14.06 7.56 19.85
N GLY A 77 -14.04 7.10 18.57
CA GLY A 77 -13.87 5.69 18.26
C GLY A 77 -12.49 5.20 18.66
N LYS A 78 -12.36 3.90 18.96
CA LYS A 78 -11.07 3.28 19.17
C LYS A 78 -10.21 3.46 17.92
N SER A 79 -8.96 3.84 18.08
CA SER A 79 -8.05 4.07 16.97
C SER A 79 -7.76 2.78 16.22
N LEU A 80 -7.89 2.80 14.88
CA LEU A 80 -7.62 1.69 13.99
C LEU A 80 -6.72 2.16 12.83
N VAL A 81 -5.53 1.59 12.75
CA VAL A 81 -4.57 1.87 11.69
C VAL A 81 -4.75 0.88 10.54
N LEU A 82 -4.76 1.37 9.31
CA LEU A 82 -4.90 0.55 8.10
C LEU A 82 -3.64 0.65 7.23
N LEU A 83 -2.99 -0.47 6.95
CA LEU A 83 -1.80 -0.59 6.11
C LEU A 83 -2.11 -1.39 4.84
N HIS A 84 -1.93 -0.74 3.70
CA HIS A 84 -2.27 -1.29 2.38
C HIS A 84 -1.22 -2.26 1.81
N GLY A 85 -1.59 -3.00 0.76
CA GLY A 85 -0.72 -3.91 0.03
C GLY A 85 0.22 -3.21 -0.95
N MET A 86 1.05 -4.01 -1.62
CA MET A 86 1.97 -3.54 -2.67
C MET A 86 1.22 -2.96 -3.85
N ASP A 87 1.74 -1.87 -4.42
CA ASP A 87 1.15 -1.11 -5.53
C ASP A 87 -0.28 -0.60 -5.29
N ALA A 88 -0.82 -0.87 -4.11
CA ALA A 88 -2.08 -0.32 -3.62
C ALA A 88 -1.82 0.95 -2.79
N THR A 89 -2.89 1.53 -2.26
CA THR A 89 -2.88 2.67 -1.34
C THR A 89 -4.05 2.56 -0.37
N SER A 90 -4.21 3.55 0.48
CA SER A 90 -5.36 3.64 1.38
C SER A 90 -6.71 3.52 0.65
N THR A 91 -6.79 3.87 -0.64
CA THR A 91 -8.01 3.75 -1.44
C THR A 91 -8.52 2.31 -1.57
N MET A 92 -7.66 1.29 -1.38
CA MET A 92 -8.07 -0.12 -1.45
C MET A 92 -9.14 -0.50 -0.43
N TRP A 93 -9.23 0.26 0.66
CA TRP A 93 -10.17 -0.01 1.74
C TRP A 93 -11.61 0.39 1.42
N TYR A 94 -11.91 0.86 0.18
CA TYR A 94 -13.24 1.31 -0.21
C TYR A 94 -14.37 0.32 0.09
N PRO A 95 -14.20 -1.03 0.01
CA PRO A 95 -15.29 -1.94 0.34
C PRO A 95 -15.45 -2.19 1.84
N ASN A 96 -14.46 -1.76 2.64
CA ASN A 96 -14.37 -2.09 4.06
C ASN A 96 -14.61 -0.86 4.95
N ILE A 97 -14.27 0.32 4.45
CA ILE A 97 -14.15 1.53 5.24
C ILE A 97 -15.44 1.92 5.96
N LYS A 98 -16.60 1.77 5.29
CA LYS A 98 -17.89 2.11 5.88
C LYS A 98 -18.23 1.26 7.10
N ALA A 99 -17.88 -0.03 7.06
CA ALA A 99 -18.09 -0.95 8.16
C ALA A 99 -17.10 -0.67 9.31
N LEU A 100 -15.82 -0.51 8.99
CA LEU A 100 -14.77 -0.25 9.98
C LEU A 100 -14.94 1.11 10.66
N ALA A 101 -15.26 2.15 9.91
CA ALA A 101 -15.41 3.51 10.43
C ALA A 101 -16.70 3.72 11.26
N LYS A 102 -17.59 2.73 11.38
CA LYS A 102 -18.80 2.85 12.19
C LYS A 102 -18.45 3.06 13.68
N ASN A 103 -17.50 2.30 14.19
CA ASN A 103 -17.13 2.31 15.61
C ASN A 103 -15.65 2.72 15.85
N HIS A 104 -14.83 2.81 14.80
CA HIS A 104 -13.40 3.09 14.93
C HIS A 104 -13.03 4.45 14.31
N ARG A 105 -12.04 5.09 14.94
CA ARG A 105 -11.32 6.23 14.36
C ARG A 105 -10.22 5.69 13.50
N ILE A 106 -10.40 5.77 12.19
CA ILE A 106 -9.52 5.19 11.17
C ILE A 106 -8.34 6.12 10.88
N TYR A 107 -7.14 5.54 10.75
CA TYR A 107 -5.92 6.15 10.22
C TYR A 107 -5.38 5.27 9.11
N ALA A 108 -5.76 5.54 7.87
CA ALA A 108 -5.26 4.81 6.71
C ALA A 108 -4.04 5.53 6.15
N ILE A 109 -2.90 4.87 6.12
CA ILE A 109 -1.59 5.46 5.84
C ILE A 109 -1.10 5.00 4.49
N ASP A 110 -0.81 5.93 3.58
CA ASP A 110 -0.12 5.63 2.33
C ASP A 110 1.37 5.40 2.63
N PHE A 111 1.88 4.21 2.31
CA PHE A 111 3.28 3.88 2.56
C PHE A 111 4.21 4.64 1.61
N LEU A 112 5.18 5.38 2.14
CA LEU A 112 5.99 6.33 1.37
C LEU A 112 6.88 5.69 0.29
N MET A 113 7.08 4.38 0.29
CA MET A 113 7.84 3.65 -0.74
C MET A 113 6.93 2.98 -1.78
N GLU A 114 5.63 3.24 -1.75
CA GLU A 114 4.64 2.76 -2.72
C GLU A 114 3.96 3.94 -3.43
N PRO A 115 3.34 3.71 -4.60
CA PRO A 115 2.52 4.73 -5.23
C PRO A 115 1.43 5.22 -4.28
N GLY A 116 1.36 6.53 -4.06
CA GLY A 116 0.43 7.16 -3.14
C GLY A 116 0.62 8.66 -3.11
N LYS A 117 0.09 9.30 -2.09
CA LYS A 117 0.32 10.73 -1.82
C LYS A 117 1.44 10.99 -0.81
N SER A 118 1.93 9.95 -0.10
CA SER A 118 3.14 10.07 0.70
C SER A 118 4.37 10.31 -0.18
N THR A 119 5.34 11.04 0.33
CA THR A 119 6.57 11.39 -0.41
C THR A 119 7.81 11.03 0.39
N LEU A 120 8.73 10.32 -0.26
CA LEU A 120 10.04 9.96 0.27
C LEU A 120 11.05 11.03 -0.15
N THR A 121 11.85 11.54 0.79
CA THR A 121 12.87 12.56 0.52
C THR A 121 14.29 12.00 0.45
N ALA A 122 14.46 10.69 0.70
CA ALA A 122 15.76 10.06 0.81
C ALA A 122 15.82 8.72 0.04
N LYS A 123 16.90 7.96 0.29
CA LYS A 123 17.05 6.58 -0.18
C LYS A 123 15.95 5.65 0.34
N PRO A 124 15.74 4.48 -0.29
CA PRO A 124 14.80 3.47 0.22
C PRO A 124 15.11 3.09 1.67
N LEU A 125 14.06 2.97 2.48
CA LEU A 125 14.17 2.67 3.89
C LEU A 125 14.53 1.21 4.16
N SER A 126 15.37 0.99 5.15
CA SER A 126 15.56 -0.30 5.80
C SER A 126 14.36 -0.66 6.69
N SER A 127 14.25 -1.92 7.12
CA SER A 127 13.20 -2.35 8.04
C SER A 127 13.17 -1.54 9.33
N LYS A 128 14.34 -1.19 9.90
CA LYS A 128 14.44 -0.33 11.09
C LYS A 128 13.90 1.09 10.81
N GLU A 129 14.25 1.68 9.68
CA GLU A 129 13.79 3.02 9.30
C GLU A 129 12.27 3.02 9.03
N ILE A 130 11.71 1.92 8.47
CA ILE A 130 10.26 1.75 8.32
C ILE A 130 9.56 1.80 9.70
N VAL A 131 10.10 1.10 10.70
CA VAL A 131 9.54 1.11 12.07
C VAL A 131 9.60 2.52 12.66
N ILE A 132 10.73 3.22 12.53
CA ILE A 132 10.88 4.60 13.00
C ILE A 132 9.85 5.51 12.33
N TRP A 133 9.69 5.40 11.00
CA TRP A 133 8.75 6.21 10.25
C TRP A 133 7.29 6.04 10.72
N TYR A 134 6.83 4.80 10.94
CA TYR A 134 5.49 4.56 11.46
C TYR A 134 5.33 5.09 12.89
N ASN A 135 6.34 4.93 13.74
CA ASN A 135 6.31 5.43 15.12
C ASN A 135 6.26 6.96 15.20
N GLU A 136 6.90 7.67 14.27
CA GLU A 136 6.74 9.12 14.16
C GLU A 136 5.28 9.52 13.85
N ILE A 137 4.60 8.78 12.95
CA ILE A 137 3.19 9.00 12.63
C ILE A 137 2.30 8.67 13.84
N PHE A 138 2.52 7.53 14.49
CA PHE A 138 1.75 7.14 15.67
C PHE A 138 1.92 8.15 16.81
N SER A 139 3.12 8.66 17.01
CA SER A 139 3.43 9.69 17.99
C SER A 139 2.76 11.03 17.66
N PHE A 140 2.74 11.43 16.38
CA PHE A 140 2.05 12.64 15.93
C PHE A 140 0.56 12.61 16.31
N TYR A 141 -0.11 11.48 16.07
CA TYR A 141 -1.53 11.30 16.42
C TYR A 141 -1.73 10.88 17.88
N LYS A 142 -0.67 10.76 18.68
CA LYS A 142 -0.71 10.32 20.09
C LYS A 142 -1.43 8.97 20.27
N LEU A 143 -1.23 8.06 19.34
CA LEU A 143 -1.83 6.73 19.40
C LEU A 143 -1.16 5.92 20.52
N LYS A 144 -1.88 5.63 21.60
CA LYS A 144 -1.36 4.92 22.78
C LYS A 144 -1.81 3.47 22.86
N GLN A 145 -3.02 3.20 22.44
CA GLN A 145 -3.61 1.86 22.33
C GLN A 145 -4.48 1.85 21.10
N PHE A 146 -4.07 1.13 20.08
CA PHE A 146 -4.76 1.10 18.82
C PHE A 146 -4.71 -0.29 18.19
N ASP A 147 -5.72 -0.59 17.40
CA ASP A 147 -5.76 -1.79 16.58
C ASP A 147 -5.10 -1.51 15.22
N ILE A 148 -4.61 -2.55 14.57
CA ILE A 148 -3.98 -2.44 13.26
C ILE A 148 -4.45 -3.54 12.32
N ILE A 149 -4.78 -3.16 11.09
CA ILE A 149 -5.08 -4.08 10.00
C ILE A 149 -4.04 -3.90 8.92
N GLY A 150 -3.34 -4.97 8.55
CA GLY A 150 -2.42 -4.98 7.42
C GLY A 150 -2.83 -5.96 6.35
N ALA A 151 -2.90 -5.51 5.09
CA ALA A 151 -3.19 -6.35 3.93
C ALA A 151 -1.91 -6.64 3.13
N SER A 152 -1.68 -7.89 2.78
CA SER A 152 -0.54 -8.33 1.95
C SER A 152 0.81 -7.81 2.49
N LYS A 153 1.52 -6.92 1.79
CA LYS A 153 2.73 -6.24 2.27
C LYS A 153 2.47 -5.44 3.56
N GLY A 154 1.31 -4.80 3.67
CA GLY A 154 0.90 -4.12 4.92
C GLY A 154 0.81 -5.10 6.09
N GLY A 155 0.41 -6.35 5.86
CA GLY A 155 0.43 -7.41 6.86
C GLY A 155 1.85 -7.76 7.31
N TRP A 156 2.80 -7.86 6.39
CA TRP A 156 4.21 -8.04 6.70
C TRP A 156 4.77 -6.87 7.52
N ILE A 157 4.45 -5.63 7.13
CA ILE A 157 4.85 -4.41 7.87
C ILE A 157 4.23 -4.44 9.29
N THR A 158 2.97 -4.86 9.43
CA THR A 158 2.31 -4.98 10.74
C THR A 158 3.07 -5.92 11.66
N VAL A 159 3.46 -7.10 11.17
CA VAL A 159 4.27 -8.06 11.94
C VAL A 159 5.66 -7.49 12.25
N LEU A 160 6.29 -6.78 11.32
CA LEU A 160 7.55 -6.08 11.56
C LEU A 160 7.42 -5.06 12.71
N LEU A 161 6.36 -4.25 12.72
CA LEU A 161 6.10 -3.28 13.78
C LEU A 161 5.88 -3.98 15.13
N ALA A 162 5.07 -5.04 15.16
CA ALA A 162 4.74 -5.76 16.40
C ALA A 162 5.94 -6.52 16.98
N SER A 163 6.85 -7.02 16.12
CA SER A 163 8.02 -7.80 16.56
C SER A 163 9.21 -6.95 17.03
N GLN A 164 9.29 -5.69 16.60
CA GLN A 164 10.47 -4.85 16.86
C GLN A 164 10.33 -3.97 18.11
N GLU A 165 9.12 -3.67 18.55
CA GLU A 165 8.86 -2.76 19.66
C GLU A 165 7.74 -3.25 20.57
N LYS A 166 7.87 -2.93 21.87
CA LYS A 166 6.72 -2.95 22.82
C LYS A 166 5.86 -1.71 22.52
N ASN A 167 5.27 -1.69 21.35
CA ASN A 167 4.46 -0.57 20.93
C ASN A 167 3.03 -0.68 21.47
N SER A 168 2.30 0.38 21.31
CA SER A 168 0.94 0.55 21.80
C SER A 168 -0.11 -0.17 20.92
N ILE A 169 0.28 -1.17 20.13
CA ILE A 169 -0.65 -1.99 19.35
C ILE A 169 -1.44 -2.87 20.33
N ASP A 170 -2.76 -2.89 20.18
CA ASP A 170 -3.65 -3.74 20.98
C ASP A 170 -3.97 -5.03 20.22
N LYS A 171 -4.82 -4.98 19.20
CA LYS A 171 -5.18 -6.13 18.38
C LYS A 171 -4.63 -6.00 16.97
N ILE A 172 -4.26 -7.13 16.37
CA ILE A 172 -3.65 -7.21 15.03
C ILE A 172 -4.55 -8.04 14.10
N VAL A 173 -4.83 -7.51 12.91
CA VAL A 173 -5.51 -8.26 11.86
C VAL A 173 -4.61 -8.31 10.62
N LEU A 174 -4.37 -9.51 10.10
CA LEU A 174 -3.57 -9.77 8.92
C LEU A 174 -4.45 -10.35 7.81
N LEU A 175 -4.58 -9.59 6.71
CA LEU A 175 -5.37 -9.98 5.55
C LEU A 175 -4.43 -10.47 4.44
N SER A 176 -4.41 -11.76 4.17
CA SER A 176 -3.52 -12.38 3.16
C SER A 176 -2.06 -11.89 3.26
N PRO A 177 -1.39 -11.95 4.42
CA PRO A 177 -0.10 -11.30 4.64
C PRO A 177 0.99 -11.93 3.79
N ALA A 178 1.61 -11.16 2.88
CA ALA A 178 2.60 -11.66 1.93
C ALA A 178 3.94 -11.92 2.60
N GLN A 179 4.53 -13.11 2.33
CA GLN A 179 5.86 -13.51 2.83
C GLN A 179 6.06 -13.33 4.35
N THR A 180 4.99 -13.39 5.11
CA THR A 180 5.04 -13.21 6.57
C THR A 180 5.37 -14.51 7.28
N PHE A 181 4.71 -15.59 6.91
CA PHE A 181 4.87 -16.91 7.52
C PHE A 181 5.73 -17.86 6.70
N LYS A 182 5.74 -17.72 5.38
CA LYS A 182 6.56 -18.54 4.46
C LYS A 182 6.89 -17.76 3.19
N PHE A 183 7.89 -18.23 2.44
CA PHE A 183 8.16 -17.73 1.10
C PHE A 183 7.04 -18.09 0.13
N ILE A 184 6.91 -17.33 -0.94
CA ILE A 184 5.94 -17.63 -2.01
C ILE A 184 6.39 -18.87 -2.78
N ASP A 185 5.70 -19.99 -2.62
CA ASP A 185 6.05 -21.23 -3.30
C ASP A 185 5.59 -21.26 -4.75
N LYS A 186 4.48 -20.58 -5.03
CA LYS A 186 3.82 -20.63 -6.34
C LYS A 186 4.30 -19.50 -7.26
N VAL A 187 5.64 -19.32 -7.39
CA VAL A 187 6.25 -18.28 -8.22
C VAL A 187 5.67 -18.28 -9.64
N ARG A 188 5.39 -19.44 -10.22
CA ARG A 188 4.76 -19.54 -11.54
C ARG A 188 3.36 -18.90 -11.59
N LYS A 189 2.58 -19.00 -10.52
CA LYS A 189 1.24 -18.36 -10.44
C LYS A 189 1.34 -16.85 -10.27
N THR A 190 2.36 -16.34 -9.58
CA THR A 190 2.57 -14.92 -9.36
C THR A 190 3.36 -14.22 -10.48
N SER A 191 3.85 -14.96 -11.46
CA SER A 191 4.61 -14.42 -12.60
C SER A 191 3.83 -13.37 -13.41
N SER A 192 2.49 -13.43 -13.42
CA SER A 192 1.64 -12.41 -14.07
C SER A 192 1.89 -11.01 -13.51
N ALA A 193 2.07 -10.88 -12.20
CA ALA A 193 2.36 -9.59 -11.56
C ALA A 193 3.77 -9.08 -11.94
N LEU A 194 4.77 -9.96 -11.99
CA LEU A 194 6.11 -9.58 -12.45
C LEU A 194 6.11 -9.15 -13.92
N LEU A 195 5.41 -9.89 -14.79
CA LEU A 195 5.27 -9.56 -16.21
C LEU A 195 4.50 -8.24 -16.42
N LEU A 196 3.54 -7.94 -15.56
CA LEU A 196 2.83 -6.66 -15.58
C LEU A 196 3.79 -5.50 -15.26
N LYS A 197 4.64 -5.65 -14.25
CA LYS A 197 5.64 -4.64 -13.87
C LYS A 197 6.68 -4.39 -14.98
N LEU A 198 7.19 -5.45 -15.59
CA LEU A 198 8.22 -5.32 -16.63
C LEU A 198 7.67 -4.81 -17.96
N PHE A 199 6.44 -5.19 -18.30
CA PHE A 199 5.81 -4.89 -19.59
C PHE A 199 4.33 -4.56 -19.39
N PRO A 200 4.00 -3.39 -18.83
CA PRO A 200 2.63 -3.04 -18.46
C PRO A 200 1.70 -2.96 -19.67
N SER A 201 0.57 -3.67 -19.59
CA SER A 201 -0.53 -3.58 -20.55
C SER A 201 -1.84 -3.95 -19.87
N GLU A 202 -2.97 -3.46 -20.39
CA GLU A 202 -4.29 -3.77 -19.83
C GLU A 202 -4.60 -5.27 -19.85
N LYS A 203 -4.18 -5.99 -20.90
CA LYS A 203 -4.33 -7.45 -21.00
C LYS A 203 -3.61 -8.17 -19.85
N LYS A 204 -2.35 -7.80 -19.57
CA LYS A 204 -1.58 -8.40 -18.46
C LYS A 204 -2.15 -7.99 -17.11
N PHE A 205 -2.64 -6.76 -16.99
CA PHE A 205 -3.28 -6.27 -15.79
C PHE A 205 -4.54 -7.08 -15.45
N ASN A 206 -5.43 -7.28 -16.43
CA ASN A 206 -6.63 -8.09 -16.24
C ASN A 206 -6.28 -9.53 -15.84
N LYS A 207 -5.27 -10.14 -16.50
CA LYS A 207 -4.78 -11.47 -16.13
C LYS A 207 -4.21 -11.50 -14.70
N THR A 208 -3.57 -10.44 -14.26
CA THR A 208 -3.10 -10.33 -12.88
C THR A 208 -4.28 -10.23 -11.91
N LEU A 209 -5.30 -9.45 -12.20
CA LEU A 209 -6.51 -9.39 -11.39
C LEU A 209 -7.20 -10.76 -11.29
N GLU A 210 -7.34 -11.50 -12.40
CA GLU A 210 -7.88 -12.87 -12.44
C GLU A 210 -7.03 -13.88 -11.64
N THR A 211 -5.74 -13.60 -11.48
CA THR A 211 -4.84 -14.47 -10.69
C THR A 211 -5.00 -14.22 -9.19
N PHE A 212 -5.21 -12.97 -8.79
CA PHE A 212 -5.22 -12.55 -7.39
C PHE A 212 -6.62 -12.39 -6.78
N SER A 213 -7.67 -12.41 -7.61
CA SER A 213 -9.07 -12.24 -7.20
C SER A 213 -9.93 -13.35 -7.81
N THR A 214 -10.87 -13.86 -7.04
CA THR A 214 -11.91 -14.79 -7.55
C THR A 214 -13.04 -14.04 -8.23
N HIS A 215 -13.21 -12.75 -7.90
CA HIS A 215 -14.26 -11.88 -8.43
C HIS A 215 -13.71 -10.58 -9.04
N PRO A 216 -12.79 -10.65 -10.05
CA PRO A 216 -12.15 -9.46 -10.61
C PRO A 216 -13.14 -8.48 -11.26
N GLN A 217 -14.33 -8.95 -11.67
CA GLN A 217 -15.42 -8.12 -12.19
C GLN A 217 -16.02 -7.20 -11.12
N ASN A 218 -15.98 -7.58 -9.84
CA ASN A 218 -16.52 -6.80 -8.73
C ASN A 218 -15.60 -5.65 -8.28
N ILE A 219 -14.33 -5.66 -8.72
CA ILE A 219 -13.40 -4.59 -8.39
C ILE A 219 -13.81 -3.32 -9.13
N ASN A 220 -14.03 -2.22 -8.40
CA ASN A 220 -14.50 -0.96 -8.97
C ASN A 220 -13.55 -0.41 -10.05
N SER A 221 -14.10 0.12 -11.14
CA SER A 221 -13.31 0.60 -12.29
C SER A 221 -12.37 1.76 -11.96
N ASN A 222 -12.76 2.69 -11.07
CA ASN A 222 -11.90 3.78 -10.63
C ASN A 222 -10.69 3.25 -9.85
N TYR A 223 -10.90 2.28 -8.97
CA TYR A 223 -9.81 1.61 -8.25
C TYR A 223 -8.94 0.78 -9.21
N LYS A 224 -9.53 0.00 -10.13
CA LYS A 224 -8.78 -0.69 -11.19
C LYS A 224 -7.88 0.26 -11.98
N ARG A 225 -8.41 1.42 -12.37
CA ARG A 225 -7.62 2.42 -13.12
C ARG A 225 -6.44 2.93 -12.31
N GLN A 226 -6.64 3.28 -11.05
CA GLN A 226 -5.55 3.71 -10.16
C GLN A 226 -4.50 2.60 -10.01
N PHE A 227 -4.91 1.37 -9.72
CA PHE A 227 -4.02 0.23 -9.53
C PHE A 227 -3.24 -0.11 -10.82
N TYR A 228 -3.87 0.00 -11.98
CA TYR A 228 -3.19 -0.12 -13.27
C TYR A 228 -2.11 0.95 -13.45
N LEU A 229 -2.41 2.20 -13.16
CA LEU A 229 -1.44 3.29 -13.30
C LEU A 229 -0.29 3.19 -12.30
N ALA A 230 -0.54 2.69 -11.09
CA ALA A 230 0.51 2.35 -10.14
C ALA A 230 1.49 1.33 -10.74
N ASN A 231 0.97 0.24 -11.31
CA ASN A 231 1.80 -0.78 -11.96
C ASN A 231 2.49 -0.29 -13.23
N LYS A 232 1.88 0.65 -13.96
CA LYS A 232 2.42 1.17 -15.22
C LYS A 232 3.51 2.21 -15.03
N TYR A 233 3.35 3.10 -14.05
CA TYR A 233 4.19 4.29 -13.92
C TYR A 233 5.15 4.27 -12.73
N ALA A 234 4.84 3.47 -11.69
CA ALA A 234 5.75 3.40 -10.57
C ALA A 234 7.04 2.65 -10.94
N LYS A 235 8.16 3.25 -10.63
CA LYS A 235 9.47 2.60 -10.72
C LYS A 235 9.42 1.27 -9.98
N SER A 236 9.95 0.24 -10.59
CA SER A 236 10.08 -1.06 -9.94
C SER A 236 10.93 -0.93 -8.69
N ASN A 237 10.35 -1.15 -7.53
CA ASN A 237 11.11 -1.17 -6.30
C ASN A 237 11.40 -2.64 -5.90
N SER A 238 12.62 -2.91 -5.46
CA SER A 238 13.07 -4.23 -5.02
C SER A 238 12.62 -4.58 -3.59
N SER A 239 11.68 -3.82 -3.02
CA SER A 239 11.30 -3.97 -1.60
C SER A 239 10.71 -5.34 -1.28
N MET A 240 10.02 -5.96 -2.25
CA MET A 240 9.49 -7.32 -2.09
C MET A 240 10.60 -8.36 -1.96
N LEU A 241 11.72 -8.18 -2.66
CA LEU A 241 12.86 -9.10 -2.58
C LEU A 241 13.57 -9.04 -1.23
N LYS A 242 13.34 -7.97 -0.45
CA LYS A 242 13.91 -7.81 0.91
C LYS A 242 12.97 -8.34 1.99
N MET A 243 11.71 -8.64 1.65
CA MET A 243 10.79 -9.27 2.58
C MET A 243 11.16 -10.75 2.75
N ARG A 244 11.30 -11.17 3.99
CA ARG A 244 11.50 -12.58 4.35
C ARG A 244 10.42 -13.01 5.34
N PRO A 245 10.11 -14.29 5.43
CA PRO A 245 9.34 -14.79 6.54
C PRO A 245 10.03 -14.47 7.87
N PHE A 246 9.24 -14.15 8.86
CA PHE A 246 9.74 -13.92 10.22
C PHE A 246 10.22 -15.24 10.84
N SER A 247 11.25 -15.17 11.68
CA SER A 247 11.72 -16.35 12.42
C SER A 247 10.67 -16.79 13.45
N ASP A 248 10.85 -17.99 13.99
CA ASP A 248 9.95 -18.52 15.01
C ASP A 248 9.99 -17.65 16.26
N GLU A 249 11.18 -17.14 16.65
CA GLU A 249 11.37 -16.25 17.79
C GLU A 249 10.74 -14.87 17.56
N GLU A 250 10.88 -14.32 16.33
CA GLU A 250 10.24 -13.07 15.97
C GLU A 250 8.71 -13.17 16.07
N LEU A 251 8.11 -14.28 15.63
CA LEU A 251 6.67 -14.52 15.75
C LEU A 251 6.24 -14.73 17.21
N GLN A 252 7.01 -15.50 17.99
CA GLN A 252 6.73 -15.76 19.39
C GLN A 252 6.85 -14.52 20.28
N SER A 253 7.64 -13.51 19.84
CA SER A 253 7.73 -12.23 20.56
C SER A 253 6.45 -11.40 20.51
N ILE A 254 5.53 -11.72 19.59
CA ILE A 254 4.24 -11.02 19.44
C ILE A 254 3.23 -11.62 20.42
N VAL A 255 2.93 -10.87 21.47
CA VAL A 255 2.00 -11.28 22.53
C VAL A 255 0.56 -10.79 22.31
N ASN A 256 0.39 -9.90 21.35
CA ASN A 256 -0.90 -9.31 20.97
C ASN A 256 -1.88 -10.38 20.49
N PRO A 257 -3.20 -10.19 20.67
CA PRO A 257 -4.20 -10.96 19.94
C PRO A 257 -4.04 -10.73 18.42
N VAL A 258 -3.94 -11.81 17.65
CA VAL A 258 -3.78 -11.76 16.18
C VAL A 258 -4.89 -12.54 15.50
N LEU A 259 -5.53 -11.94 14.50
CA LEU A 259 -6.41 -12.61 13.55
C LEU A 259 -5.72 -12.69 12.19
N VAL A 260 -5.59 -13.89 11.62
CA VAL A 260 -5.05 -14.09 10.27
C VAL A 260 -6.15 -14.63 9.36
N LEU A 261 -6.46 -13.88 8.31
CA LEU A 261 -7.43 -14.27 7.28
C LEU A 261 -6.71 -14.48 5.95
N ILE A 262 -6.97 -15.60 5.27
CA ILE A 262 -6.55 -15.85 3.89
C ILE A 262 -7.73 -16.29 3.03
N GLY A 263 -7.67 -16.08 1.72
CA GLY A 263 -8.62 -16.65 0.79
C GLY A 263 -8.31 -18.13 0.49
N ASP A 264 -9.33 -18.95 0.23
CA ASP A 264 -9.14 -20.35 -0.16
C ASP A 264 -8.49 -20.52 -1.55
N HIS A 265 -8.52 -19.46 -2.37
CA HIS A 265 -7.85 -19.35 -3.67
C HIS A 265 -6.62 -18.42 -3.64
N ASP A 266 -6.10 -18.07 -2.46
CA ASP A 266 -4.91 -17.23 -2.36
C ASP A 266 -3.71 -17.89 -3.04
N VAL A 267 -3.05 -17.14 -3.93
CA VAL A 267 -1.86 -17.61 -4.68
C VAL A 267 -0.55 -17.30 -3.96
N ILE A 268 -0.58 -16.49 -2.90
CA ILE A 268 0.55 -16.10 -2.07
C ILE A 268 0.62 -16.97 -0.81
N ASN A 269 -0.52 -17.18 -0.16
CA ASN A 269 -0.65 -17.95 1.08
C ASN A 269 -1.28 -19.33 0.85
N SER A 270 -1.16 -20.19 1.85
CA SER A 270 -1.76 -21.53 1.90
C SER A 270 -2.10 -21.90 3.35
N GLU A 271 -2.74 -23.07 3.55
CA GLU A 271 -2.99 -23.63 4.89
C GLU A 271 -1.72 -23.73 5.74
N GLU A 272 -0.54 -23.94 5.13
CA GLU A 272 0.73 -23.92 5.86
C GLU A 272 1.02 -22.56 6.48
N SER A 273 0.62 -21.46 5.81
CA SER A 273 0.75 -20.10 6.39
C SER A 273 -0.07 -19.98 7.67
N LEU A 274 -1.31 -20.50 7.68
CA LEU A 274 -2.19 -20.49 8.86
C LEU A 274 -1.66 -21.42 9.96
N THR A 275 -1.22 -22.61 9.60
CA THR A 275 -0.62 -23.58 10.54
C THR A 275 0.61 -22.99 11.23
N ARG A 276 1.47 -22.31 10.46
CA ARG A 276 2.64 -21.66 11.01
C ARG A 276 2.28 -20.46 11.91
N ALA A 277 1.27 -19.67 11.52
CA ALA A 277 0.76 -18.59 12.34
C ALA A 277 0.24 -19.10 13.69
N GLN A 278 -0.60 -20.14 13.70
CA GLN A 278 -1.13 -20.76 14.91
C GLN A 278 -0.04 -21.36 15.79
N LYS A 279 1.02 -21.92 15.19
CA LYS A 279 2.10 -22.56 15.95
C LYS A 279 2.99 -21.56 16.69
N PHE A 280 3.25 -20.39 16.10
CA PHE A 280 4.29 -19.50 16.60
C PHE A 280 3.77 -18.15 17.14
N LEU A 281 2.56 -17.73 16.79
CA LEU A 281 1.94 -16.56 17.42
C LEU A 281 1.20 -17.00 18.71
N THR A 282 1.52 -16.37 19.82
CA THR A 282 1.05 -16.78 21.15
C THR A 282 -0.48 -16.75 21.30
N ASN A 283 -1.13 -15.74 20.70
CA ASN A 283 -2.58 -15.52 20.78
C ASN A 283 -3.15 -15.33 19.36
N CYS A 284 -3.28 -16.42 18.61
CA CYS A 284 -3.63 -16.39 17.20
C CYS A 284 -4.96 -17.10 16.92
N LYS A 285 -5.83 -16.38 16.20
CA LYS A 285 -7.00 -16.96 15.52
C LYS A 285 -6.73 -16.93 14.02
N THR A 286 -7.10 -17.99 13.33
CA THR A 286 -6.97 -18.09 11.86
C THR A 286 -8.30 -18.45 11.24
N GLN A 287 -8.54 -17.95 10.02
CA GLN A 287 -9.72 -18.32 9.26
C GLN A 287 -9.43 -18.26 7.76
N THR A 288 -9.91 -19.26 7.03
CA THR A 288 -9.93 -19.25 5.56
C THR A 288 -11.26 -18.70 5.09
N ILE A 289 -11.21 -17.67 4.23
CA ILE A 289 -12.38 -17.06 3.61
C ILE A 289 -12.67 -17.79 2.31
N LYS A 290 -13.85 -18.41 2.22
CA LYS A 290 -14.29 -19.14 1.03
C LYS A 290 -14.56 -18.20 -0.14
N ASP A 291 -14.30 -18.73 -1.35
CA ASP A 291 -14.52 -18.02 -2.61
C ASP A 291 -13.81 -16.66 -2.65
N ALA A 292 -12.56 -16.64 -2.16
CA ALA A 292 -11.73 -15.45 -2.09
C ALA A 292 -10.29 -15.76 -2.53
N GLY A 293 -9.71 -14.87 -3.33
CA GLY A 293 -8.30 -14.89 -3.69
C GLY A 293 -7.44 -14.11 -2.68
N HIS A 294 -6.31 -13.62 -3.17
CA HIS A 294 -5.41 -12.76 -2.39
C HIS A 294 -6.07 -11.42 -2.01
N PHE A 295 -7.02 -10.96 -2.83
CA PHE A 295 -7.79 -9.73 -2.58
C PHE A 295 -9.07 -9.99 -1.76
N LEU A 296 -8.99 -10.86 -0.74
CA LEU A 296 -10.15 -11.27 0.05
C LEU A 296 -10.99 -10.12 0.61
N SER A 297 -10.36 -9.00 0.96
CA SER A 297 -11.05 -7.80 1.45
C SER A 297 -11.93 -7.12 0.40
N ILE A 298 -11.74 -7.45 -0.87
CA ILE A 298 -12.56 -6.99 -2.00
C ILE A 298 -13.49 -8.11 -2.46
N ASP A 299 -12.95 -9.33 -2.66
CA ASP A 299 -13.70 -10.49 -3.16
C ASP A 299 -14.88 -10.83 -2.25
N GLN A 300 -14.63 -10.88 -0.94
CA GLN A 300 -15.59 -11.23 0.10
C GLN A 300 -15.64 -10.15 1.20
N ALA A 301 -15.85 -8.90 0.77
CA ALA A 301 -15.80 -7.74 1.66
C ALA A 301 -16.70 -7.87 2.90
N LYS A 302 -17.94 -8.35 2.72
CA LYS A 302 -18.88 -8.48 3.84
C LYS A 302 -18.38 -9.50 4.86
N ILE A 303 -18.01 -10.69 4.42
CA ILE A 303 -17.55 -11.78 5.31
C ILE A 303 -16.25 -11.36 6.01
N THR A 304 -15.34 -10.71 5.27
CA THR A 304 -14.10 -10.18 5.82
C THR A 304 -14.36 -9.11 6.87
N ASN A 305 -15.25 -8.16 6.58
CA ASN A 305 -15.61 -7.10 7.53
C ASN A 305 -16.24 -7.68 8.81
N ASP A 306 -17.17 -8.63 8.69
CA ASP A 306 -17.82 -9.26 9.83
C ASP A 306 -16.78 -9.99 10.72
N ALA A 307 -15.87 -10.77 10.12
CA ALA A 307 -14.81 -11.46 10.86
C ALA A 307 -13.86 -10.48 11.58
N VAL A 308 -13.48 -9.41 10.90
CA VAL A 308 -12.60 -8.36 11.45
C VAL A 308 -13.28 -7.64 12.62
N ILE A 309 -14.52 -7.16 12.43
CA ILE A 309 -15.27 -6.43 13.47
C ILE A 309 -15.48 -7.29 14.69
N ASN A 310 -15.95 -8.53 14.52
CA ASN A 310 -16.16 -9.49 15.63
C ASN A 310 -14.86 -9.78 16.41
N PHE A 311 -13.70 -9.67 15.77
CA PHE A 311 -12.42 -9.85 16.44
C PHE A 311 -11.98 -8.58 17.18
N LEU A 312 -12.24 -7.41 16.61
CA LEU A 312 -11.84 -6.12 17.20
C LEU A 312 -12.73 -5.71 18.39
N GLU A 313 -13.96 -6.11 18.43
CA GLU A 313 -14.87 -5.98 19.59
C GLU A 313 -14.48 -6.97 20.70
#